data_3df95ba2a276ae9847b95d62b2b0d9a9
#
_entry.id   3df95ba2a276ae9847b95d62b2b0d9a9
#
_cell.length_a   1.000
_cell.length_b   1.000
_cell.length_c   1.000
_cell.angle_alpha   90.00
_cell.angle_beta   90.00
_cell.angle_gamma   90.00
#
_symmetry.space_group_name_H-M   'P 1'
#
loop_
_entity.id
_entity.type
_entity.pdbx_description
1 polymer ?
#
loop_
_entity_poly.entity_id
_entity_poly.type
_entity_poly.pdbx_seq_one_letter_code
_entity_poly.pdbx_strand_id
1 'polypeptide(L)'
;MLAMNKKNLLGTLCAAVALTALVSSCGDKTTRSTGLEFSRNMYDPLAFNPDQPNANFADGKTAQTPPKGTDPIGFTRFEYANTLEDYERAGREVKSPLVENAENLEKGKALFTTYCSICHGVEGKGDGPITKDRSVTDSRGTRQLENFPPPPSYHRTDAASSSRGGLMADLTDGKIYHTIYYGHNSMGSHASQLSPEERWKVVMYVHELQKK
;
A
#
# COMPACT_ATOMS: atom_id res chain seq x y z
N MET A 1 -32.27 -21.45 59.49
CA MET A 1 -32.30 -21.87 58.08
C MET A 1 -33.68 -21.71 57.51
N LEU A 2 -33.99 -20.70 56.75
CA LEU A 2 -35.28 -20.50 56.11
C LEU A 2 -35.42 -21.48 54.94
N ALA A 3 -36.29 -22.47 55.07
CA ALA A 3 -36.63 -23.38 53.98
C ALA A 3 -37.40 -22.63 52.89
N MET A 4 -36.79 -22.26 51.83
CA MET A 4 -37.45 -21.65 50.66
C MET A 4 -38.42 -22.66 50.05
N ASN A 5 -39.68 -22.26 49.90
CA ASN A 5 -40.71 -23.07 49.26
C ASN A 5 -40.36 -23.26 47.76
N LYS A 6 -40.50 -24.50 47.24
CA LYS A 6 -40.17 -24.84 45.83
C LYS A 6 -40.81 -23.91 44.80
N LYS A 7 -42.01 -23.37 45.09
CA LYS A 7 -42.71 -22.40 44.23
C LYS A 7 -42.00 -21.05 44.19
N ASN A 8 -41.44 -20.61 45.31
CA ASN A 8 -40.70 -19.34 45.38
C ASN A 8 -39.30 -19.49 44.71
N LEU A 9 -38.68 -20.66 44.83
CA LEU A 9 -37.42 -20.94 44.18
C LEU A 9 -37.54 -20.92 42.64
N LEU A 10 -38.62 -21.52 42.10
CA LEU A 10 -38.89 -21.51 40.67
C LEU A 10 -39.16 -20.08 40.15
N GLY A 11 -39.94 -19.29 40.91
CA GLY A 11 -40.21 -17.89 40.58
C GLY A 11 -38.98 -17.01 40.57
N THR A 12 -38.06 -17.18 41.55
CA THR A 12 -36.78 -16.43 41.57
C THR A 12 -35.86 -16.87 40.48
N LEU A 13 -35.82 -18.16 40.10
CA LEU A 13 -35.02 -18.65 38.98
C LEU A 13 -35.52 -18.08 37.65
N CYS A 14 -36.83 -18.08 37.40
CA CYS A 14 -37.42 -17.48 36.21
C CYS A 14 -37.16 -15.97 36.14
N ALA A 15 -37.24 -15.25 37.24
CA ALA A 15 -36.95 -13.82 37.30
C ALA A 15 -35.44 -13.53 37.01
N ALA A 16 -34.54 -14.37 37.54
CA ALA A 16 -33.10 -14.24 37.28
C ALA A 16 -32.75 -14.51 35.81
N VAL A 17 -33.37 -15.53 35.19
CA VAL A 17 -33.18 -15.82 33.76
C VAL A 17 -33.73 -14.72 32.88
N ALA A 18 -34.90 -14.15 33.21
CA ALA A 18 -35.45 -13.02 32.47
C ALA A 18 -34.58 -11.77 32.61
N LEU A 19 -34.02 -11.51 33.79
CA LEU A 19 -33.13 -10.38 34.03
C LEU A 19 -31.82 -10.53 33.26
N THR A 20 -31.24 -11.73 33.22
CA THR A 20 -30.00 -11.99 32.43
C THR A 20 -30.24 -11.89 30.92
N ALA A 21 -31.42 -12.30 30.43
CA ALA A 21 -31.79 -12.14 29.03
C ALA A 21 -31.97 -10.66 28.63
N LEU A 22 -32.50 -9.82 29.53
CA LEU A 22 -32.61 -8.38 29.30
C LEU A 22 -31.28 -7.65 29.30
N VAL A 23 -30.32 -8.07 30.13
CA VAL A 23 -28.98 -7.46 30.20
C VAL A 23 -28.10 -7.88 29.00
N SER A 24 -28.25 -9.11 28.51
CA SER A 24 -27.50 -9.57 27.34
C SER A 24 -27.98 -8.99 25.99
N SER A 25 -29.14 -8.30 26.00
CA SER A 25 -29.66 -7.59 24.81
C SER A 25 -28.90 -6.30 24.48
N CYS A 26 -28.07 -5.78 25.40
CA CYS A 26 -27.23 -4.60 25.18
C CYS A 26 -25.83 -5.00 24.71
N GLY A 27 -25.72 -5.88 23.72
CA GLY A 27 -24.46 -6.15 23.06
C GLY A 27 -23.96 -4.90 22.29
N ASP A 28 -22.66 -4.64 22.34
CA ASP A 28 -22.00 -3.56 21.60
C ASP A 28 -22.40 -3.63 20.12
N LYS A 29 -23.38 -2.83 19.73
CA LYS A 29 -23.66 -2.57 18.32
C LYS A 29 -22.54 -1.67 17.81
N THR A 30 -21.49 -2.27 17.28
CA THR A 30 -20.52 -1.49 16.54
C THR A 30 -21.25 -0.74 15.44
N THR A 31 -20.88 0.52 15.19
CA THR A 31 -21.47 1.38 14.15
C THR A 31 -21.38 0.79 12.74
N ARG A 32 -20.72 -0.35 12.58
CA ARG A 32 -20.56 -1.11 11.33
C ARG A 32 -21.48 -2.32 11.20
N SER A 33 -22.29 -2.63 12.21
CA SER A 33 -23.25 -3.72 12.13
C SER A 33 -24.63 -3.19 11.80
N THR A 34 -25.27 -3.77 10.80
CA THR A 34 -26.66 -3.47 10.43
C THR A 34 -27.66 -4.04 11.43
N GLY A 35 -27.21 -4.83 12.41
CA GLY A 35 -28.04 -5.52 13.38
C GLY A 35 -28.59 -6.83 12.84
N LEU A 36 -29.67 -7.31 13.49
CA LEU A 36 -30.42 -8.51 13.07
C LEU A 36 -31.48 -8.11 12.05
N GLU A 37 -31.39 -8.68 10.85
CA GLU A 37 -32.40 -8.51 9.81
C GLU A 37 -33.16 -9.81 9.56
N PHE A 38 -34.46 -9.70 9.33
CA PHE A 38 -35.30 -10.84 8.97
C PHE A 38 -34.98 -11.40 7.60
N SER A 39 -34.59 -10.56 6.67
CA SER A 39 -34.14 -10.94 5.30
C SER A 39 -32.84 -10.26 4.98
N ARG A 40 -31.81 -11.07 4.72
CA ARG A 40 -30.50 -10.60 4.29
C ARG A 40 -30.55 -10.23 2.81
N ASN A 41 -31.00 -9.06 2.48
CA ASN A 41 -30.98 -8.59 1.08
C ASN A 41 -29.54 -8.65 0.55
N MET A 42 -28.97 -7.58 0.07
CA MET A 42 -27.63 -7.55 -0.55
C MET A 42 -26.52 -7.16 0.44
N TYR A 43 -26.70 -7.35 1.74
CA TYR A 43 -25.70 -6.99 2.76
C TYR A 43 -24.46 -7.88 2.72
N ASP A 44 -24.68 -9.17 2.49
CA ASP A 44 -23.57 -10.11 2.32
C ASP A 44 -23.46 -10.45 0.82
N PRO A 45 -22.52 -9.84 0.08
CA PRO A 45 -22.33 -10.18 -1.31
C PRO A 45 -21.93 -11.65 -1.44
N LEU A 46 -22.56 -12.37 -2.37
CA LEU A 46 -22.18 -13.75 -2.68
C LEU A 46 -20.82 -13.83 -3.40
N ALA A 47 -20.44 -12.75 -4.05
CA ALA A 47 -19.16 -12.65 -4.74
C ALA A 47 -18.04 -12.31 -3.74
N PHE A 48 -16.89 -12.93 -3.93
CA PHE A 48 -15.68 -12.62 -3.16
C PHE A 48 -14.97 -11.40 -3.75
N ASN A 49 -14.50 -10.51 -2.90
CA ASN A 49 -13.58 -9.45 -3.29
C ASN A 49 -12.15 -10.00 -3.47
N PRO A 50 -11.29 -9.38 -4.30
CA PRO A 50 -9.94 -9.89 -4.59
C PRO A 50 -9.09 -10.21 -3.36
N ASP A 51 -9.17 -9.41 -2.31
CA ASP A 51 -8.37 -9.58 -1.09
C ASP A 51 -9.10 -10.36 0.03
N GLN A 52 -10.28 -10.88 -0.26
CA GLN A 52 -11.08 -11.64 0.70
C GLN A 52 -10.61 -13.11 0.76
N PRO A 53 -10.51 -13.73 1.95
CA PRO A 53 -10.29 -15.15 2.07
C PRO A 53 -11.37 -15.97 1.35
N ASN A 54 -10.98 -17.03 0.63
CA ASN A 54 -11.88 -17.84 -0.16
C ASN A 54 -11.60 -19.33 0.01
N ALA A 55 -12.51 -20.01 0.67
CA ALA A 55 -12.38 -21.45 0.95
C ALA A 55 -12.55 -22.36 -0.31
N ASN A 56 -12.98 -21.78 -1.44
CA ASN A 56 -13.11 -22.56 -2.68
C ASN A 56 -11.76 -22.86 -3.36
N PHE A 57 -10.68 -22.15 -2.94
CA PHE A 57 -9.35 -22.36 -3.48
C PHE A 57 -8.43 -22.98 -2.41
N ALA A 58 -7.53 -23.87 -2.82
CA ALA A 58 -6.64 -24.58 -1.93
C ALA A 58 -5.66 -23.66 -1.15
N ASP A 59 -5.31 -22.51 -1.74
CA ASP A 59 -4.46 -21.48 -1.12
C ASP A 59 -5.25 -20.47 -0.27
N GLY A 60 -6.57 -20.60 -0.21
CA GLY A 60 -7.46 -19.72 0.55
C GLY A 60 -7.57 -18.30 0.03
N LYS A 61 -7.08 -17.99 -1.16
CA LYS A 61 -7.05 -16.65 -1.74
C LYS A 61 -8.06 -16.49 -2.86
N THR A 62 -8.76 -15.35 -2.90
CA THR A 62 -9.64 -15.02 -4.02
C THR A 62 -8.85 -14.58 -5.23
N ALA A 63 -7.84 -13.74 -5.04
CA ALA A 63 -6.94 -13.34 -6.12
C ALA A 63 -5.99 -14.50 -6.47
N GLN A 64 -6.24 -15.15 -7.58
CA GLN A 64 -5.44 -16.26 -8.08
C GLN A 64 -4.33 -15.76 -9.00
N THR A 65 -3.18 -16.44 -8.95
CA THR A 65 -2.10 -16.17 -9.90
C THR A 65 -2.57 -16.59 -11.31
N PRO A 66 -2.48 -15.71 -12.32
CA PRO A 66 -2.83 -16.07 -13.68
C PRO A 66 -2.02 -17.28 -14.19
N PRO A 67 -2.57 -18.07 -15.12
CA PRO A 67 -1.83 -19.17 -15.73
C PRO A 67 -0.52 -18.68 -16.34
N LYS A 68 0.53 -19.49 -16.23
CA LYS A 68 1.86 -19.14 -16.75
C LYS A 68 1.78 -18.86 -18.27
N GLY A 69 2.37 -17.74 -18.69
CA GLY A 69 2.40 -17.33 -20.10
C GLY A 69 1.20 -16.48 -20.54
N THR A 70 0.34 -16.06 -19.62
CA THR A 70 -0.75 -15.11 -19.90
C THR A 70 -0.37 -13.71 -19.49
N ASP A 71 -0.76 -12.72 -20.29
CA ASP A 71 -0.65 -11.31 -19.97
C ASP A 71 -2.04 -10.65 -20.03
N PRO A 72 -2.37 -9.71 -19.15
CA PRO A 72 -3.61 -8.95 -19.23
C PRO A 72 -3.65 -8.10 -20.52
N ILE A 73 -4.84 -7.89 -21.05
CA ILE A 73 -5.03 -6.96 -22.19
C ILE A 73 -4.55 -5.57 -21.80
N GLY A 74 -3.70 -4.98 -22.65
CA GLY A 74 -3.08 -3.66 -22.39
C GLY A 74 -1.82 -3.70 -21.52
N PHE A 75 -1.39 -4.88 -21.06
CA PHE A 75 -0.13 -5.02 -20.36
C PHE A 75 1.04 -4.98 -21.37
N THR A 76 2.03 -4.11 -21.06
CA THR A 76 3.29 -4.08 -21.81
C THR A 76 4.39 -4.64 -20.92
N ARG A 77 5.00 -5.74 -21.36
CA ARG A 77 6.15 -6.31 -20.66
C ARG A 77 7.33 -5.34 -20.65
N PHE A 78 7.99 -5.30 -19.51
CA PHE A 78 9.31 -4.69 -19.42
C PHE A 78 10.35 -5.81 -19.57
N GLU A 79 11.08 -5.82 -20.70
CA GLU A 79 11.92 -6.94 -21.13
C GLU A 79 13.29 -7.05 -20.41
N TYR A 80 13.50 -6.22 -19.42
CA TYR A 80 14.73 -6.21 -18.61
C TYR A 80 14.43 -6.91 -17.26
N ALA A 81 15.24 -7.91 -16.90
CA ALA A 81 15.08 -8.63 -15.65
C ALA A 81 15.54 -7.81 -14.43
N ASN A 82 15.16 -8.24 -13.23
CA ASN A 82 15.62 -7.60 -11.99
C ASN A 82 17.05 -8.02 -11.61
N THR A 83 18.01 -7.73 -12.48
CA THR A 83 19.43 -7.97 -12.29
C THR A 83 20.23 -6.69 -12.44
N LEU A 84 21.45 -6.65 -11.89
CA LEU A 84 22.34 -5.50 -12.06
C LEU A 84 22.73 -5.31 -13.53
N GLU A 85 22.94 -6.40 -14.25
CA GLU A 85 23.27 -6.38 -15.67
C GLU A 85 22.16 -5.72 -16.49
N ASP A 86 20.91 -6.16 -16.29
CA ASP A 86 19.76 -5.60 -17.00
C ASP A 86 19.42 -4.17 -16.55
N TYR A 87 19.68 -3.82 -15.29
CA TYR A 87 19.58 -2.43 -14.83
C TYR A 87 20.56 -1.52 -15.60
N GLU A 88 21.81 -1.95 -15.76
CA GLU A 88 22.80 -1.19 -16.52
C GLU A 88 22.47 -1.18 -18.03
N ARG A 89 21.97 -2.30 -18.56
CA ARG A 89 21.51 -2.40 -19.94
C ARG A 89 20.33 -1.48 -20.21
N ALA A 90 19.31 -1.51 -19.34
CA ALA A 90 18.17 -0.60 -19.42
C ALA A 90 18.60 0.87 -19.35
N GLY A 91 19.60 1.17 -18.50
CA GLY A 91 20.15 2.52 -18.40
C GLY A 91 20.78 3.05 -19.69
N ARG A 92 21.33 2.15 -20.53
CA ARG A 92 21.91 2.52 -21.83
C ARG A 92 20.88 2.56 -22.94
N GLU A 93 19.95 1.62 -22.97
CA GLU A 93 19.09 1.35 -24.12
C GLU A 93 17.72 2.02 -24.02
N VAL A 94 17.16 2.11 -22.80
CA VAL A 94 15.78 2.57 -22.61
C VAL A 94 15.73 4.08 -22.47
N LYS A 95 14.89 4.69 -23.29
CA LYS A 95 14.60 6.13 -23.27
C LYS A 95 13.12 6.37 -23.15
N SER A 96 12.75 7.51 -22.56
CA SER A 96 11.33 7.89 -22.46
C SER A 96 10.72 8.02 -23.85
N PRO A 97 9.59 7.35 -24.11
CA PRO A 97 8.84 7.52 -25.35
C PRO A 97 7.97 8.79 -25.33
N LEU A 98 7.84 9.46 -24.17
CA LEU A 98 7.00 10.63 -24.02
C LEU A 98 7.74 11.90 -24.36
N VAL A 99 7.03 12.82 -24.99
CA VAL A 99 7.51 14.18 -25.23
C VAL A 99 7.51 14.96 -23.92
N GLU A 100 8.63 15.60 -23.61
CA GLU A 100 8.71 16.52 -22.48
C GLU A 100 7.88 17.78 -22.76
N ASN A 101 6.83 17.96 -21.96
CA ASN A 101 5.98 19.13 -21.99
C ASN A 101 5.45 19.45 -20.58
N ALA A 102 4.91 20.64 -20.41
CA ALA A 102 4.43 21.13 -19.11
C ALA A 102 3.34 20.23 -18.51
N GLU A 103 2.44 19.70 -19.33
CA GLU A 103 1.35 18.83 -18.86
C GLU A 103 1.88 17.50 -18.30
N ASN A 104 2.78 16.84 -19.03
CA ASN A 104 3.39 15.57 -18.59
C ASN A 104 4.24 15.77 -17.35
N LEU A 105 4.96 16.89 -17.25
CA LEU A 105 5.77 17.22 -16.10
C LEU A 105 4.91 17.50 -14.87
N GLU A 106 3.81 18.24 -15.00
CA GLU A 106 2.88 18.48 -13.89
C GLU A 106 2.23 17.19 -13.40
N LYS A 107 1.78 16.32 -14.31
CA LYS A 107 1.27 15.00 -13.97
C LYS A 107 2.34 14.15 -13.29
N GLY A 108 3.58 14.16 -13.77
CA GLY A 108 4.72 13.48 -13.16
C GLY A 108 4.99 13.97 -11.74
N LYS A 109 4.93 15.29 -11.52
CA LYS A 109 5.04 15.90 -10.19
C LYS A 109 3.92 15.45 -9.26
N ALA A 110 2.68 15.43 -9.72
CA ALA A 110 1.53 14.97 -8.94
C ALA A 110 1.67 13.50 -8.53
N LEU A 111 2.07 12.63 -9.45
CA LEU A 111 2.33 11.20 -9.20
C LEU A 111 3.50 11.01 -8.23
N PHE A 112 4.61 11.72 -8.42
CA PHE A 112 5.75 11.69 -7.51
C PHE A 112 5.34 12.12 -6.09
N THR A 113 4.55 13.19 -5.98
CA THR A 113 4.05 13.68 -4.69
C THR A 113 3.16 12.64 -4.01
N THR A 114 2.34 11.91 -4.77
CA THR A 114 1.42 10.90 -4.23
C THR A 114 2.13 9.62 -3.79
N TYR A 115 3.04 9.09 -4.62
CA TYR A 115 3.60 7.76 -4.42
C TYR A 115 5.04 7.76 -3.87
N CYS A 116 5.82 8.79 -4.17
CA CYS A 116 7.26 8.78 -3.92
C CYS A 116 7.67 9.70 -2.77
N SER A 117 6.98 10.83 -2.59
CA SER A 117 7.39 11.87 -1.64
C SER A 117 7.37 11.42 -0.18
N ILE A 118 6.62 10.38 0.15
CA ILE A 118 6.57 9.83 1.51
C ILE A 118 7.97 9.41 2.00
N CYS A 119 8.82 8.90 1.10
CA CYS A 119 10.21 8.55 1.38
C CYS A 119 11.17 9.60 0.83
N HIS A 120 11.00 9.98 -0.45
CA HIS A 120 11.94 10.86 -1.15
C HIS A 120 11.82 12.35 -0.78
N GLY A 121 10.73 12.75 -0.08
CA GLY A 121 10.43 14.16 0.14
C GLY A 121 9.87 14.83 -1.13
N VAL A 122 9.14 15.92 -0.96
CA VAL A 122 8.53 16.65 -2.08
C VAL A 122 9.56 17.29 -3.02
N GLU A 123 10.74 17.58 -2.48
CA GLU A 123 11.87 18.14 -3.23
C GLU A 123 12.87 17.06 -3.67
N GLY A 124 12.63 15.79 -3.36
CA GLY A 124 13.53 14.71 -3.75
C GLY A 124 14.84 14.61 -2.97
N LYS A 125 14.89 15.17 -1.75
CA LYS A 125 16.08 15.20 -0.88
C LYS A 125 16.23 13.96 0.01
N GLY A 126 15.31 13.01 -0.06
CA GLY A 126 15.30 11.85 0.83
C GLY A 126 14.76 12.13 2.22
N ASP A 127 14.17 13.28 2.43
CA ASP A 127 13.69 13.78 3.73
C ASP A 127 12.18 13.58 3.93
N GLY A 128 11.61 12.59 3.27
CA GLY A 128 10.19 12.27 3.37
C GLY A 128 9.74 11.96 4.81
N PRO A 129 8.46 12.15 5.14
CA PRO A 129 7.98 12.04 6.52
C PRO A 129 8.20 10.65 7.14
N ILE A 130 8.28 9.58 6.35
CA ILE A 130 8.50 8.23 6.87
C ILE A 130 9.95 7.97 7.30
N THR A 131 10.89 8.82 6.86
CA THR A 131 12.31 8.71 7.20
C THR A 131 12.68 9.45 8.48
N LYS A 132 11.73 10.19 9.06
CA LYS A 132 11.93 11.00 10.27
C LYS A 132 11.39 10.28 11.51
N ASP A 133 11.88 10.68 12.68
CA ASP A 133 11.38 10.17 13.95
C ASP A 133 9.88 10.43 14.07
N ARG A 134 9.13 9.38 14.36
CA ARG A 134 7.68 9.42 14.47
C ARG A 134 7.22 8.73 15.74
N SER A 135 6.19 9.29 16.35
CA SER A 135 5.49 8.65 17.45
C SER A 135 3.99 8.60 17.17
N VAL A 136 3.33 7.55 17.66
CA VAL A 136 1.88 7.43 17.67
C VAL A 136 1.40 7.38 19.10
N THR A 137 0.43 8.24 19.42
CA THR A 137 -0.25 8.24 20.70
C THR A 137 -1.69 7.76 20.50
N ASP A 138 -2.04 6.66 21.15
CA ASP A 138 -3.38 6.10 21.16
C ASP A 138 -3.81 5.79 22.62
N SER A 139 -4.94 5.11 22.79
CA SER A 139 -5.44 4.73 24.12
C SER A 139 -4.51 3.82 24.92
N ARG A 140 -3.48 3.24 24.29
CA ARG A 140 -2.47 2.38 24.90
C ARG A 140 -1.18 3.14 25.28
N GLY A 141 -1.11 4.44 24.97
CA GLY A 141 0.05 5.31 25.26
C GLY A 141 0.81 5.74 24.00
N THR A 142 1.96 6.39 24.23
CA THR A 142 2.85 6.84 23.16
C THR A 142 3.91 5.78 22.87
N ARG A 143 4.05 5.43 21.58
CA ARG A 143 5.10 4.51 21.09
C ARG A 143 5.85 5.14 19.94
N GLN A 144 7.15 4.92 19.90
CA GLN A 144 7.98 5.30 18.76
C GLN A 144 7.78 4.30 17.62
N LEU A 145 7.75 4.80 16.39
CA LEU A 145 7.72 3.99 15.17
C LEU A 145 9.14 3.91 14.61
N GLU A 146 9.48 2.75 14.04
CA GLU A 146 10.72 2.62 13.29
C GLU A 146 10.71 3.53 12.07
N ASN A 147 11.86 4.16 11.81
CA ASN A 147 12.05 4.99 10.63
C ASN A 147 12.53 4.14 9.46
N PHE A 148 12.00 4.47 8.29
CA PHE A 148 12.58 3.90 7.07
C PHE A 148 13.92 4.58 6.76
N PRO A 149 14.90 3.84 6.22
CA PRO A 149 16.16 4.44 5.81
C PRO A 149 15.90 5.51 4.73
N PRO A 150 16.48 6.72 4.88
CA PRO A 150 16.29 7.79 3.91
C PRO A 150 16.90 7.41 2.56
N PRO A 151 16.17 7.55 1.45
CA PRO A 151 16.76 7.41 0.13
C PRO A 151 17.74 8.56 -0.13
N PRO A 152 18.77 8.36 -0.95
CA PRO A 152 19.70 9.43 -1.31
C PRO A 152 19.00 10.53 -2.13
N SER A 153 19.47 11.77 -1.96
CA SER A 153 18.97 12.94 -2.68
C SER A 153 19.17 12.83 -4.19
N TYR A 154 18.20 13.29 -4.96
CA TYR A 154 18.34 13.45 -6.42
C TYR A 154 19.13 14.71 -6.81
N HIS A 155 19.27 15.69 -5.92
CA HIS A 155 19.88 16.97 -6.24
C HIS A 155 21.35 16.81 -6.57
N ARG A 156 21.78 17.45 -7.66
CA ARG A 156 23.18 17.46 -8.11
C ARG A 156 24.10 18.09 -7.08
N THR A 157 23.63 19.13 -6.42
CA THR A 157 24.37 19.84 -5.37
C THR A 157 24.72 18.97 -4.15
N ASP A 158 23.93 17.94 -3.88
CA ASP A 158 24.15 17.05 -2.74
C ASP A 158 25.15 15.93 -3.05
N ALA A 159 25.50 15.73 -4.32
CA ALA A 159 26.43 14.71 -4.82
C ALA A 159 26.18 13.29 -4.24
N ALA A 160 24.91 12.97 -3.95
CA ALA A 160 24.54 11.72 -3.34
C ALA A 160 24.76 10.53 -4.29
N SER A 161 25.32 9.44 -3.75
CA SER A 161 25.62 8.23 -4.52
C SER A 161 24.44 7.24 -4.51
N SER A 162 24.22 6.60 -5.66
CA SER A 162 23.32 5.45 -5.76
C SER A 162 23.98 4.21 -5.16
N SER A 163 23.22 3.38 -4.49
CA SER A 163 23.69 2.09 -3.97
C SER A 163 24.06 1.06 -5.07
N ARG A 164 23.66 1.34 -6.33
CA ARG A 164 24.08 0.57 -7.52
C ARG A 164 25.24 1.21 -8.26
N GLY A 165 25.86 2.24 -7.70
CA GLY A 165 27.00 2.99 -8.28
C GLY A 165 26.56 4.23 -9.04
N GLY A 166 27.48 5.21 -9.13
CA GLY A 166 27.25 6.51 -9.75
C GLY A 166 26.46 7.48 -8.86
N LEU A 167 26.28 8.69 -9.35
CA LEU A 167 25.53 9.73 -8.66
C LEU A 167 24.04 9.61 -8.95
N MET A 168 23.22 9.95 -7.97
CA MET A 168 21.76 10.00 -8.14
C MET A 168 21.35 11.04 -9.19
N ALA A 169 22.11 12.12 -9.31
CA ALA A 169 21.89 13.17 -10.30
C ALA A 169 22.20 12.72 -11.76
N ASP A 170 22.87 11.60 -11.94
CA ASP A 170 23.27 11.08 -13.26
C ASP A 170 22.51 9.81 -13.65
N LEU A 171 21.49 9.43 -12.89
CA LEU A 171 20.62 8.31 -13.24
C LEU A 171 19.87 8.60 -14.54
N THR A 172 19.96 7.66 -15.47
CA THR A 172 19.30 7.75 -16.79
C THR A 172 17.84 7.28 -16.72
N ASP A 173 17.06 7.59 -17.76
CA ASP A 173 15.67 7.18 -17.94
C ASP A 173 15.44 5.72 -17.59
N GLY A 174 16.21 4.82 -18.21
CA GLY A 174 16.06 3.38 -18.03
C GLY A 174 16.40 2.93 -16.61
N LYS A 175 17.40 3.54 -15.96
CA LYS A 175 17.77 3.21 -14.57
C LYS A 175 16.68 3.61 -13.60
N ILE A 176 16.10 4.80 -13.77
CA ILE A 176 14.99 5.28 -12.94
C ILE A 176 13.76 4.41 -13.18
N TYR A 177 13.40 4.17 -14.45
CA TYR A 177 12.24 3.34 -14.80
C TYR A 177 12.36 1.91 -14.27
N HIS A 178 13.52 1.27 -14.42
CA HIS A 178 13.80 -0.07 -13.90
C HIS A 178 13.61 -0.11 -12.37
N THR A 179 14.09 0.92 -11.66
CA THR A 179 13.95 1.01 -10.20
C THR A 179 12.49 1.21 -9.79
N ILE A 180 11.71 2.04 -10.49
CA ILE A 180 10.28 2.19 -10.24
C ILE A 180 9.54 0.87 -10.49
N TYR A 181 9.92 0.13 -11.54
CA TYR A 181 9.27 -1.11 -11.94
C TYR A 181 9.51 -2.24 -10.92
N TYR A 182 10.74 -2.48 -10.52
CA TYR A 182 11.10 -3.61 -9.65
C TYR A 182 11.23 -3.26 -8.18
N GLY A 183 11.45 -2.00 -7.85
CA GLY A 183 11.90 -1.59 -6.54
C GLY A 183 13.40 -1.78 -6.36
N HIS A 184 13.92 -1.35 -5.21
CA HIS A 184 15.31 -1.56 -4.81
C HIS A 184 15.47 -1.36 -3.30
N ASN A 185 16.11 -2.31 -2.61
CA ASN A 185 16.27 -2.30 -1.15
C ASN A 185 14.91 -2.13 -0.43
N SER A 186 14.74 -1.05 0.33
CA SER A 186 13.49 -0.74 1.04
C SER A 186 12.39 -0.16 0.14
N MET A 187 12.69 0.17 -1.11
CA MET A 187 11.72 0.65 -2.09
C MET A 187 10.99 -0.54 -2.73
N GLY A 188 9.68 -0.63 -2.54
CA GLY A 188 8.85 -1.64 -3.21
C GLY A 188 8.65 -1.37 -4.70
N SER A 189 8.22 -2.40 -5.45
CA SER A 189 7.79 -2.24 -6.84
C SER A 189 6.55 -1.34 -6.94
N HIS A 190 6.53 -0.43 -7.90
CA HIS A 190 5.39 0.40 -8.25
C HIS A 190 4.75 0.00 -9.58
N ALA A 191 5.10 -1.19 -10.10
CA ALA A 191 4.57 -1.68 -11.38
C ALA A 191 3.06 -1.89 -11.38
N SER A 192 2.46 -2.20 -10.22
CA SER A 192 1.03 -2.41 -10.06
C SER A 192 0.24 -1.13 -9.80
N GLN A 193 0.89 -0.08 -9.26
CA GLN A 193 0.24 1.18 -8.91
C GLN A 193 0.27 2.21 -10.03
N LEU A 194 1.29 2.14 -10.88
CA LEU A 194 1.52 3.09 -11.97
C LEU A 194 1.49 2.39 -13.32
N SER A 195 0.73 2.91 -14.27
CA SER A 195 0.79 2.48 -15.66
C SER A 195 2.18 2.77 -16.28
N PRO A 196 2.54 2.14 -17.40
CA PRO A 196 3.79 2.43 -18.09
C PRO A 196 3.98 3.92 -18.41
N GLU A 197 2.92 4.59 -18.85
CA GLU A 197 2.95 6.02 -19.18
C GLU A 197 3.18 6.88 -17.92
N GLU A 198 2.49 6.56 -16.82
CA GLU A 198 2.65 7.28 -15.55
C GLU A 198 4.05 7.12 -14.98
N ARG A 199 4.66 5.94 -15.09
CA ARG A 199 6.07 5.73 -14.71
C ARG A 199 7.01 6.65 -15.49
N TRP A 200 6.80 6.82 -16.79
CA TRP A 200 7.57 7.73 -17.62
C TRP A 200 7.39 9.20 -17.21
N LYS A 201 6.18 9.60 -16.83
CA LYS A 201 5.94 10.95 -16.29
C LYS A 201 6.68 11.18 -14.97
N VAL A 202 6.74 10.16 -14.11
CA VAL A 202 7.56 10.22 -12.88
C VAL A 202 9.05 10.32 -13.21
N VAL A 203 9.56 9.55 -14.16
CA VAL A 203 10.96 9.65 -14.64
C VAL A 203 11.28 11.08 -15.08
N MET A 204 10.39 11.68 -15.88
CA MET A 204 10.53 13.06 -16.35
C MET A 204 10.64 14.06 -15.19
N TYR A 205 9.79 13.90 -14.16
CA TYR A 205 9.87 14.78 -12.99
C TYR A 205 11.14 14.55 -12.14
N VAL A 206 11.61 13.30 -12.02
CA VAL A 206 12.89 13.02 -11.34
C VAL A 206 14.04 13.74 -12.05
N HIS A 207 14.05 13.82 -13.38
CA HIS A 207 15.05 14.61 -14.09
C HIS A 207 14.99 16.11 -13.75
N GLU A 208 13.82 16.67 -13.47
CA GLU A 208 13.73 18.05 -12.97
C GLU A 208 14.36 18.19 -11.57
N LEU A 209 14.20 17.18 -10.71
CA LEU A 209 14.85 17.18 -9.40
C LEU A 209 16.37 17.06 -9.50
N GLN A 210 16.88 16.33 -10.50
CA GLN A 210 18.31 16.19 -10.75
C GLN A 210 18.98 17.48 -11.26
N LYS A 211 18.22 18.43 -11.79
CA LYS A 211 18.73 19.74 -12.24
C LYS A 211 19.02 20.71 -11.07
N LYS A 212 18.53 20.43 -9.87
CA LYS A 212 18.71 21.26 -8.67
C LYS A 212 20.06 20.96 -7.94
#